data_27eac37234892c973d6a542d837a3051
#
_entry.id   27eac37234892c973d6a542d837a3051
#
_cell.length_a   1.000
_cell.length_b   1.000
_cell.length_c   1.000
_cell.angle_alpha   90.00
_cell.angle_beta   90.00
_cell.angle_gamma   90.00
#
_symmetry.space_group_name_H-M   'P 1'
#
loop_
_entity.id
_entity.type
_entity.pdbx_description
1 polymer ?
#
loop_
_entity_poly.entity_id
_entity_poly.type
_entity_poly.pdbx_seq_one_letter_code
_entity_poly.pdbx_strand_id
1 'polypeptide(L)'
;LQQVRKGLYKKVYSADYAQTVYQFNRKRSVKKLILTKEIREKILHYHKQKFSPEMMVNKKQVKVGISTIYYWFHNGHLGLTKADMLYPRKRKGVKKQASPNFKPAGKSIEERPDVINLRLENGHYEIDTVLLTKIKNYCLLVLTDRRSRHQIIRLIPNKTAESVNQALTLLLGEHRILSITADNGSEFKRLSEVFPEEHIYYAHAYSSWERGSNENHNRLIR
;
A
#
# COMPACT_ATOMS: atom_id res chain seq x y z
N LEU A 1 12.50 -5.06 51.31
CA LEU A 1 11.06 -4.82 51.53
C LEU A 1 10.32 -6.06 52.06
N GLN A 2 10.53 -7.26 51.55
CA GLN A 2 9.91 -8.52 52.07
C GLN A 2 10.41 -8.86 53.49
N GLN A 3 11.70 -8.61 53.80
CA GLN A 3 12.26 -8.83 55.13
C GLN A 3 11.75 -7.84 56.18
N VAL A 4 11.53 -6.59 55.77
CA VAL A 4 10.89 -5.56 56.58
C VAL A 4 9.46 -5.92 56.93
N ARG A 5 8.71 -6.50 56.03
CA ARG A 5 7.33 -7.00 56.25
C ARG A 5 7.26 -8.17 57.23
N LYS A 6 8.31 -8.98 57.32
CA LYS A 6 8.40 -10.12 58.26
C LYS A 6 8.85 -9.77 59.66
N GLY A 7 9.08 -8.46 59.96
CA GLY A 7 9.48 -8.01 61.29
C GLY A 7 10.89 -8.41 61.72
N LEU A 8 11.70 -8.95 60.81
CA LEU A 8 13.03 -9.49 61.13
C LEU A 8 14.13 -8.43 61.26
N TYR A 9 13.88 -7.17 60.84
CA TYR A 9 14.85 -6.08 60.87
C TYR A 9 14.20 -4.74 61.25
N LYS A 10 14.97 -3.83 61.86
CA LYS A 10 14.53 -2.45 62.06
C LYS A 10 14.13 -1.83 60.72
N LYS A 11 12.99 -1.13 60.70
CA LYS A 11 12.45 -0.45 59.50
C LYS A 11 13.29 0.79 59.15
N VAL A 12 14.51 0.59 58.65
CA VAL A 12 15.35 1.68 58.14
C VAL A 12 15.16 1.70 56.63
N TYR A 13 14.74 2.85 56.10
CA TYR A 13 14.64 3.03 54.67
C TYR A 13 16.01 3.17 54.03
N SER A 14 16.33 2.35 53.02
CA SER A 14 17.52 2.51 52.19
C SER A 14 17.07 2.76 50.77
N ALA A 15 17.43 3.91 50.22
CA ALA A 15 17.09 4.31 48.85
C ALA A 15 17.72 3.36 47.83
N ASP A 16 18.97 2.93 48.03
CA ASP A 16 19.69 2.03 47.13
C ASP A 16 19.03 0.64 47.07
N TYR A 17 18.63 0.13 48.25
CA TYR A 17 17.90 -1.14 48.30
C TYR A 17 16.54 -1.04 47.63
N ALA A 18 15.79 0.02 47.83
CA ALA A 18 14.51 0.26 47.17
C ALA A 18 14.65 0.35 45.65
N GLN A 19 15.70 1.05 45.19
CA GLN A 19 16.01 1.15 43.75
C GLN A 19 16.39 -0.22 43.14
N THR A 20 17.19 -0.99 43.85
CA THR A 20 17.58 -2.33 43.43
C THR A 20 16.36 -3.27 43.30
N VAL A 21 15.46 -3.25 44.28
CA VAL A 21 14.21 -4.02 44.27
C VAL A 21 13.29 -3.56 43.13
N TYR A 22 13.19 -2.23 42.91
CA TYR A 22 12.43 -1.68 41.81
C TYR A 22 12.95 -2.19 40.44
N GLN A 23 14.27 -2.08 40.23
CA GLN A 23 14.91 -2.53 39.00
C GLN A 23 14.72 -4.04 38.77
N PHE A 24 14.87 -4.86 39.82
CA PHE A 24 14.65 -6.29 39.77
C PHE A 24 13.21 -6.64 39.40
N ASN A 25 12.21 -6.01 40.03
CA ASN A 25 10.81 -6.24 39.74
C ASN A 25 10.46 -5.74 38.35
N ARG A 26 11.02 -4.63 37.88
CA ARG A 26 10.83 -4.14 36.50
C ARG A 26 11.37 -5.12 35.45
N LYS A 27 12.56 -5.70 35.68
CA LYS A 27 13.11 -6.76 34.79
C LYS A 27 12.22 -7.99 34.73
N ARG A 28 11.61 -8.38 35.85
CA ARG A 28 10.71 -9.55 35.91
C ARG A 28 9.34 -9.29 35.27
N SER A 29 8.85 -8.06 35.32
CA SER A 29 7.54 -7.68 34.76
C SER A 29 7.56 -7.46 33.24
N VAL A 30 8.73 -7.42 32.59
CA VAL A 30 8.82 -7.34 31.13
C VAL A 30 8.36 -8.65 30.52
N LYS A 31 7.34 -8.58 29.69
CA LYS A 31 6.86 -9.75 28.93
C LYS A 31 7.99 -10.31 28.08
N LYS A 32 8.21 -11.64 28.18
CA LYS A 32 9.20 -12.31 27.34
C LYS A 32 8.85 -12.16 25.87
N LEU A 33 9.86 -11.93 25.04
CA LEU A 33 9.70 -11.84 23.60
C LEU A 33 9.19 -13.19 23.05
N ILE A 34 8.03 -13.18 22.39
CA ILE A 34 7.40 -14.39 21.81
C ILE A 34 8.07 -14.78 20.47
N LEU A 35 9.14 -14.08 20.08
CA LEU A 35 9.86 -14.34 18.84
C LEU A 35 10.70 -15.61 18.96
N THR A 36 10.12 -16.77 18.61
CA THR A 36 10.84 -18.02 18.47
C THR A 36 11.62 -18.07 17.16
N LYS A 37 12.62 -18.96 17.06
CA LYS A 37 13.38 -19.18 15.83
C LYS A 37 12.47 -19.53 14.65
N GLU A 38 11.49 -20.41 14.87
CA GLU A 38 10.52 -20.81 13.84
C GLU A 38 9.66 -19.66 13.33
N ILE A 39 9.13 -18.82 14.23
CA ILE A 39 8.33 -17.66 13.88
C ILE A 39 9.17 -16.66 13.08
N ARG A 40 10.42 -16.44 13.50
CA ARG A 40 11.36 -15.56 12.80
C ARG A 40 11.62 -16.05 11.38
N GLU A 41 11.95 -17.34 11.22
CA GLU A 41 12.22 -17.95 9.91
C GLU A 41 10.99 -17.86 8.99
N LYS A 42 9.79 -18.16 9.49
CA LYS A 42 8.54 -18.00 8.72
C LYS A 42 8.32 -16.57 8.25
N ILE A 43 8.50 -15.58 9.14
CA ILE A 43 8.33 -14.17 8.78
C ILE A 43 9.33 -13.75 7.72
N LEU A 44 10.61 -14.11 7.87
CA LEU A 44 11.66 -13.81 6.90
C LEU A 44 11.41 -14.48 5.55
N HIS A 45 10.94 -15.73 5.56
CA HIS A 45 10.58 -16.45 4.34
C HIS A 45 9.46 -15.73 3.57
N TYR A 46 8.35 -15.38 4.23
CA TYR A 46 7.25 -14.68 3.58
C TYR A 46 7.60 -13.24 3.21
N HIS A 47 8.46 -12.57 3.98
CA HIS A 47 8.96 -11.25 3.64
C HIS A 47 9.75 -11.26 2.32
N LYS A 48 10.61 -12.27 2.10
CA LYS A 48 11.31 -12.46 0.81
C LYS A 48 10.35 -12.64 -0.36
N GLN A 49 9.18 -13.26 -0.12
CA GLN A 49 8.11 -13.42 -1.11
C GLN A 49 7.22 -12.18 -1.25
N LYS A 50 7.59 -11.04 -0.63
CA LYS A 50 6.83 -9.78 -0.70
C LYS A 50 5.43 -9.82 -0.07
N PHE A 51 5.20 -10.69 0.93
CA PHE A 51 3.98 -10.66 1.72
C PHE A 51 4.01 -9.54 2.77
N SER A 52 2.89 -8.83 2.92
CA SER A 52 2.72 -7.87 4.02
C SER A 52 2.47 -8.59 5.35
N PRO A 53 2.70 -7.94 6.51
CA PRO A 53 2.39 -8.52 7.81
C PRO A 53 0.93 -8.99 7.95
N GLU A 54 -0.02 -8.26 7.35
CA GLU A 54 -1.43 -8.64 7.31
C GLU A 54 -1.65 -9.96 6.55
N MET A 55 -0.98 -10.13 5.41
CA MET A 55 -1.05 -11.37 4.64
C MET A 55 -0.41 -12.54 5.38
N MET A 56 0.72 -12.29 6.07
CA MET A 56 1.40 -13.32 6.85
C MET A 56 0.50 -13.87 7.96
N VAL A 57 -0.24 -13.02 8.65
CA VAL A 57 -1.16 -13.42 9.73
C VAL A 57 -2.44 -14.03 9.16
N ASN A 58 -3.13 -13.32 8.26
CA ASN A 58 -4.48 -13.67 7.83
C ASN A 58 -4.51 -14.83 6.81
N LYS A 59 -3.49 -14.96 5.95
CA LYS A 59 -3.45 -15.98 4.90
C LYS A 59 -2.45 -17.10 5.16
N LYS A 60 -1.33 -16.81 5.81
CA LYS A 60 -0.26 -17.78 6.09
C LYS A 60 -0.25 -18.25 7.55
N GLN A 61 -1.23 -17.83 8.33
CA GLN A 61 -1.49 -18.28 9.71
C GLN A 61 -0.25 -18.21 10.63
N VAL A 62 0.54 -17.14 10.49
CA VAL A 62 1.63 -16.87 11.42
C VAL A 62 1.02 -16.52 12.77
N LYS A 63 1.29 -17.32 13.79
CA LYS A 63 0.65 -17.27 15.12
C LYS A 63 1.13 -16.10 15.99
N VAL A 64 1.08 -14.89 15.46
CA VAL A 64 1.39 -13.63 16.19
C VAL A 64 0.49 -12.50 15.68
N GLY A 65 0.30 -11.47 16.48
CA GLY A 65 -0.47 -10.30 16.06
C GLY A 65 0.25 -9.47 15.00
N ILE A 66 -0.52 -8.86 14.08
CA ILE A 66 -0.02 -7.97 13.03
C ILE A 66 0.86 -6.85 13.63
N SER A 67 0.37 -6.20 14.69
CA SER A 67 1.10 -5.13 15.40
C SER A 67 2.42 -5.61 15.98
N THR A 68 2.52 -6.88 16.40
CA THR A 68 3.74 -7.49 16.91
C THR A 68 4.79 -7.64 15.80
N ILE A 69 4.37 -8.04 14.59
CA ILE A 69 5.29 -8.13 13.45
C ILE A 69 5.82 -6.74 13.09
N TYR A 70 4.94 -5.72 13.03
CA TYR A 70 5.37 -4.33 12.82
C TYR A 70 6.32 -3.83 13.90
N TYR A 71 6.06 -4.15 15.16
CA TYR A 71 6.95 -3.82 16.28
C TYR A 71 8.35 -4.43 16.09
N TRP A 72 8.42 -5.69 15.66
CA TRP A 72 9.71 -6.35 15.40
C TRP A 72 10.48 -5.75 14.23
N PHE A 73 9.80 -5.33 13.17
CA PHE A 73 10.43 -4.56 12.08
C PHE A 73 10.96 -3.22 12.58
N HIS A 74 10.16 -2.51 13.38
CA HIS A 74 10.55 -1.18 13.87
C HIS A 74 11.72 -1.21 14.84
N ASN A 75 11.86 -2.27 15.61
CA ASN A 75 12.92 -2.43 16.61
C ASN A 75 14.06 -3.34 16.17
N GLY A 76 14.10 -3.77 14.91
CA GLY A 76 15.19 -4.56 14.36
C GLY A 76 15.29 -6.01 14.87
N HIS A 77 14.28 -6.53 15.59
CA HIS A 77 14.31 -7.89 16.15
C HIS A 77 14.41 -8.99 15.08
N LEU A 78 13.99 -8.69 13.86
CA LEU A 78 14.08 -9.62 12.72
C LEU A 78 15.41 -9.51 11.96
N GLY A 79 16.28 -8.55 12.30
CA GLY A 79 17.45 -8.19 11.51
C GLY A 79 17.11 -7.37 10.27
N LEU A 80 15.87 -6.86 10.20
CA LEU A 80 15.34 -5.99 9.16
C LEU A 80 14.98 -4.64 9.75
N THR A 81 14.91 -3.62 8.90
CA THR A 81 14.60 -2.24 9.28
C THR A 81 13.28 -1.77 8.67
N LYS A 82 12.84 -0.58 9.03
CA LYS A 82 11.66 0.07 8.42
C LYS A 82 11.80 0.24 6.91
N ALA A 83 13.03 0.37 6.39
CA ALA A 83 13.29 0.53 4.97
C ALA A 83 13.03 -0.76 4.18
N ASP A 84 13.18 -1.92 4.84
CA ASP A 84 12.96 -3.23 4.23
C ASP A 84 11.48 -3.63 4.14
N MET A 85 10.58 -2.84 4.72
CA MET A 85 9.14 -3.08 4.62
C MET A 85 8.67 -2.93 3.17
N LEU A 86 7.68 -3.72 2.77
CA LEU A 86 7.09 -3.67 1.43
C LEU A 86 6.64 -2.25 1.04
N TYR A 87 6.11 -1.50 2.00
CA TYR A 87 5.69 -0.10 1.81
C TYR A 87 6.29 0.77 2.92
N PRO A 88 7.57 1.17 2.82
CA PRO A 88 8.17 2.05 3.81
C PRO A 88 7.48 3.42 3.80
N ARG A 89 7.13 3.95 4.97
CA ARG A 89 6.54 5.29 5.10
C ARG A 89 7.57 6.34 4.69
N LYS A 90 7.30 7.03 3.59
CA LYS A 90 8.04 8.25 3.20
C LYS A 90 7.48 9.44 3.97
N ARG A 91 8.31 10.49 4.23
CA ARG A 91 7.84 11.76 4.78
C ARG A 91 6.74 12.33 3.89
N LYS A 92 5.64 12.82 4.47
CA LYS A 92 4.58 13.50 3.71
C LYS A 92 5.18 14.76 3.08
N GLY A 93 5.16 14.84 1.77
CA GLY A 93 5.46 16.07 1.04
C GLY A 93 4.33 17.10 1.23
N VAL A 94 4.61 18.35 0.84
CA VAL A 94 3.60 19.40 0.81
C VAL A 94 2.49 18.98 -0.17
N LYS A 95 1.22 19.13 0.23
CA LYS A 95 0.08 18.89 -0.66
C LYS A 95 0.10 19.91 -1.79
N LYS A 96 0.20 19.44 -3.02
CA LYS A 96 0.06 20.29 -4.21
C LYS A 96 -1.44 20.53 -4.45
N GLN A 97 -1.79 21.75 -4.81
CA GLN A 97 -3.15 22.12 -5.23
C GLN A 97 -3.19 22.23 -6.76
N ALA A 98 -4.35 21.96 -7.35
CA ALA A 98 -4.56 22.18 -8.77
C ALA A 98 -4.46 23.67 -9.12
N SER A 99 -4.01 23.97 -10.34
CA SER A 99 -4.08 25.34 -10.85
C SER A 99 -5.54 25.81 -10.90
N PRO A 100 -5.82 27.08 -10.59
CA PRO A 100 -7.17 27.62 -10.73
C PRO A 100 -7.78 27.48 -12.15
N ASN A 101 -6.90 27.39 -13.15
CA ASN A 101 -7.29 27.23 -14.57
C ASN A 101 -7.33 25.76 -15.02
N PHE A 102 -7.30 24.81 -14.10
CA PHE A 102 -7.35 23.40 -14.44
C PHE A 102 -8.73 23.03 -15.03
N LYS A 103 -8.71 22.50 -16.26
CA LYS A 103 -9.90 21.95 -16.92
C LYS A 103 -9.77 20.42 -16.98
N PRO A 104 -10.76 19.63 -16.49
CA PRO A 104 -10.76 18.19 -16.63
C PRO A 104 -10.86 17.81 -18.12
N ALA A 105 -10.35 16.61 -18.48
CA ALA A 105 -10.35 16.13 -19.84
C ALA A 105 -11.72 15.61 -20.33
N GLY A 106 -12.66 15.36 -19.41
CA GLY A 106 -14.01 14.86 -19.69
C GLY A 106 -14.86 14.78 -18.43
N LYS A 107 -15.77 13.80 -18.33
CA LYS A 107 -16.66 13.62 -17.17
C LYS A 107 -15.89 13.48 -15.85
N SER A 108 -16.41 14.13 -14.81
CA SER A 108 -15.85 13.99 -13.46
C SER A 108 -16.08 12.58 -12.91
N ILE A 109 -15.14 12.13 -12.06
CA ILE A 109 -15.30 10.89 -11.29
C ILE A 109 -16.55 10.89 -10.40
N GLU A 110 -17.07 12.06 -10.06
CA GLU A 110 -18.31 12.24 -9.27
C GLU A 110 -19.55 11.82 -10.05
N GLU A 111 -19.52 11.92 -11.37
CA GLU A 111 -20.60 11.50 -12.27
C GLU A 111 -20.64 9.96 -12.49
N ARG A 112 -19.72 9.26 -11.89
CA ARG A 112 -19.59 7.79 -12.04
C ARG A 112 -20.71 7.08 -11.27
N PRO A 113 -21.47 6.18 -11.92
CA PRO A 113 -22.56 5.42 -11.29
C PRO A 113 -22.14 4.65 -10.03
N ASP A 114 -23.07 4.52 -9.08
CA ASP A 114 -22.82 3.81 -7.82
C ASP A 114 -22.45 2.35 -7.99
N VAL A 115 -22.95 1.67 -9.01
CA VAL A 115 -22.55 0.30 -9.37
C VAL A 115 -21.03 0.18 -9.52
N ILE A 116 -20.40 1.17 -10.16
CA ILE A 116 -18.95 1.22 -10.33
C ILE A 116 -18.25 1.58 -9.01
N ASN A 117 -18.82 2.52 -8.23
CA ASN A 117 -18.27 2.95 -6.96
C ASN A 117 -18.28 1.81 -5.93
N LEU A 118 -19.37 1.07 -5.85
CA LEU A 118 -19.59 -0.09 -4.96
C LEU A 118 -18.88 -1.37 -5.46
N ARG A 119 -18.32 -1.35 -6.69
CA ARG A 119 -17.57 -2.48 -7.27
C ARG A 119 -18.42 -3.75 -7.41
N LEU A 120 -19.64 -3.62 -7.87
CA LEU A 120 -20.59 -4.73 -7.93
C LEU A 120 -20.34 -5.66 -9.12
N GLU A 121 -19.76 -5.17 -10.22
CA GLU A 121 -19.47 -5.97 -11.40
C GLU A 121 -18.04 -5.78 -11.93
N ASN A 122 -17.57 -6.73 -12.75
CA ASN A 122 -16.28 -6.66 -13.43
C ASN A 122 -16.39 -5.86 -14.73
N GLY A 123 -15.26 -5.40 -15.26
CA GLY A 123 -15.20 -4.66 -16.50
C GLY A 123 -15.03 -3.15 -16.31
N HIS A 124 -15.00 -2.67 -15.08
CA HIS A 124 -14.73 -1.27 -14.76
C HIS A 124 -13.27 -1.08 -14.35
N TYR A 125 -12.48 -0.50 -15.23
CA TYR A 125 -11.03 -0.42 -15.09
C TYR A 125 -10.54 0.97 -14.65
N GLU A 126 -9.55 0.99 -13.79
CA GLU A 126 -8.69 2.14 -13.54
C GLU A 126 -7.48 2.03 -14.46
N ILE A 127 -7.25 3.03 -15.32
CA ILE A 127 -6.10 3.06 -16.23
C ILE A 127 -4.98 3.94 -15.68
N ASP A 128 -3.73 3.52 -15.86
CA ASP A 128 -2.55 4.27 -15.46
C ASP A 128 -1.33 3.89 -16.31
N THR A 129 -0.28 4.70 -16.25
CA THR A 129 1.00 4.40 -16.89
C THR A 129 2.11 4.28 -15.84
N VAL A 130 2.93 3.24 -15.95
CA VAL A 130 4.05 2.99 -15.05
C VAL A 130 5.35 3.07 -15.82
N LEU A 131 6.20 4.03 -15.46
CA LEU A 131 7.56 4.13 -16.01
C LEU A 131 8.45 3.11 -15.29
N LEU A 132 9.07 2.20 -16.04
CA LEU A 132 9.96 1.17 -15.52
C LEU A 132 11.35 1.69 -15.17
N THR A 133 11.83 2.68 -15.91
CA THR A 133 13.15 3.27 -15.74
C THR A 133 13.10 4.78 -15.96
N LYS A 134 14.16 5.49 -15.54
CA LYS A 134 14.31 6.91 -15.89
C LYS A 134 14.72 7.11 -17.37
N ILE A 135 14.92 6.04 -18.11
CA ILE A 135 15.23 6.08 -19.54
C ILE A 135 13.93 6.37 -20.27
N LYS A 136 13.92 7.46 -21.04
CA LYS A 136 12.79 7.82 -21.91
C LYS A 136 12.58 6.67 -22.89
N ASN A 137 11.37 6.17 -23.06
CA ASN A 137 10.81 5.45 -24.20
C ASN A 137 10.13 4.11 -23.90
N TYR A 138 10.09 3.59 -22.69
CA TYR A 138 9.24 2.43 -22.41
C TYR A 138 8.42 2.65 -21.14
N CYS A 139 7.13 2.47 -21.26
CA CYS A 139 6.27 2.44 -20.10
C CYS A 139 5.25 1.30 -20.19
N LEU A 140 4.71 0.92 -19.05
CA LEU A 140 3.60 -0.04 -19.00
C LEU A 140 2.29 0.74 -18.96
N LEU A 141 1.38 0.37 -19.84
CA LEU A 141 -0.04 0.68 -19.68
C LEU A 141 -0.64 -0.37 -18.78
N VAL A 142 -1.31 0.06 -17.72
CA VAL A 142 -1.88 -0.81 -16.70
C VAL A 142 -3.36 -0.50 -16.57
N LEU A 143 -4.20 -1.52 -16.73
CA LEU A 143 -5.62 -1.46 -16.45
C LEU A 143 -5.92 -2.35 -15.25
N THR A 144 -6.47 -1.81 -14.18
CA THR A 144 -6.83 -2.58 -12.98
C THR A 144 -8.34 -2.63 -12.84
N ASP A 145 -8.92 -3.82 -12.91
CA ASP A 145 -10.34 -4.03 -12.65
C ASP A 145 -10.69 -3.67 -11.20
N ARG A 146 -11.71 -2.86 -11.01
CA ARG A 146 -12.06 -2.31 -9.69
C ARG A 146 -12.62 -3.36 -8.74
N ARG A 147 -13.31 -4.38 -9.25
CA ARG A 147 -13.92 -5.44 -8.44
C ARG A 147 -12.93 -6.57 -8.16
N SER A 148 -12.44 -7.23 -9.21
CA SER A 148 -11.58 -8.41 -9.10
C SER A 148 -10.14 -8.08 -8.73
N ARG A 149 -9.69 -6.85 -8.94
CA ARG A 149 -8.30 -6.40 -8.81
C ARG A 149 -7.37 -7.04 -9.84
N HIS A 150 -7.90 -7.72 -10.83
CA HIS A 150 -7.14 -8.25 -11.94
C HIS A 150 -6.47 -7.10 -12.71
N GLN A 151 -5.20 -7.28 -13.07
CA GLN A 151 -4.45 -6.32 -13.85
C GLN A 151 -4.17 -6.84 -15.25
N ILE A 152 -4.40 -5.99 -16.24
CA ILE A 152 -3.93 -6.14 -17.60
C ILE A 152 -2.75 -5.19 -17.76
N ILE A 153 -1.61 -5.71 -18.20
CA ILE A 153 -0.37 -4.93 -18.34
C ILE A 153 0.13 -5.07 -19.78
N ARG A 154 0.36 -3.94 -20.44
CA ARG A 154 0.90 -3.87 -21.81
C ARG A 154 2.12 -2.96 -21.86
N LEU A 155 3.17 -3.42 -22.51
CA LEU A 155 4.33 -2.59 -22.80
C LEU A 155 3.98 -1.65 -23.96
N ILE A 156 4.16 -0.35 -23.77
CA ILE A 156 3.99 0.67 -24.81
C ILE A 156 5.30 1.46 -25.02
N PRO A 157 5.58 1.91 -26.26
CA PRO A 157 6.87 2.47 -26.61
C PRO A 157 7.14 3.81 -25.93
N ASN A 158 6.11 4.56 -25.61
CA ASN A 158 6.22 5.85 -24.93
C ASN A 158 4.93 6.24 -24.20
N LYS A 159 5.01 7.29 -23.38
CA LYS A 159 3.89 7.82 -22.60
C LYS A 159 3.14 8.92 -23.40
N THR A 160 2.58 8.58 -24.56
CA THR A 160 1.78 9.50 -25.39
C THR A 160 0.35 9.00 -25.52
N ALA A 161 -0.59 9.91 -25.83
CA ALA A 161 -1.99 9.56 -26.04
C ALA A 161 -2.16 8.56 -27.21
N GLU A 162 -1.36 8.71 -28.24
CA GLU A 162 -1.36 7.82 -29.40
C GLU A 162 -0.99 6.38 -29.06
N SER A 163 0.13 6.20 -28.31
CA SER A 163 0.56 4.85 -27.88
C SER A 163 -0.43 4.21 -26.91
N VAL A 164 -1.06 5.01 -26.04
CA VAL A 164 -2.12 4.54 -25.15
C VAL A 164 -3.33 4.10 -25.95
N ASN A 165 -3.79 4.90 -26.93
CA ASN A 165 -4.97 4.61 -27.74
C ASN A 165 -4.75 3.36 -28.61
N GLN A 166 -3.56 3.20 -29.21
CA GLN A 166 -3.23 2.00 -29.96
C GLN A 166 -3.28 0.73 -29.10
N ALA A 167 -2.68 0.78 -27.91
CA ALA A 167 -2.72 -0.34 -26.98
C ALA A 167 -4.14 -0.63 -26.47
N LEU A 168 -4.91 0.41 -26.15
CA LEU A 168 -6.30 0.28 -25.70
C LEU A 168 -7.19 -0.34 -26.78
N THR A 169 -7.04 0.04 -28.04
CA THR A 169 -7.79 -0.55 -29.16
C THR A 169 -7.60 -2.06 -29.25
N LEU A 170 -6.36 -2.54 -29.07
CA LEU A 170 -6.09 -3.98 -29.04
C LEU A 170 -6.76 -4.66 -27.84
N LEU A 171 -6.67 -4.02 -26.66
CA LEU A 171 -7.26 -4.56 -25.44
C LEU A 171 -8.80 -4.62 -25.48
N LEU A 172 -9.44 -3.71 -26.17
CA LEU A 172 -10.90 -3.71 -26.39
C LEU A 172 -11.36 -4.92 -27.22
N GLY A 173 -10.50 -5.43 -28.10
CA GLY A 173 -10.77 -6.68 -28.85
C GLY A 173 -10.56 -7.95 -28.00
N GLU A 174 -9.76 -7.89 -26.94
CA GLU A 174 -9.39 -9.04 -26.10
C GLU A 174 -10.21 -9.13 -24.80
N HIS A 175 -10.68 -7.99 -24.28
CA HIS A 175 -11.28 -7.89 -22.96
C HIS A 175 -12.58 -7.09 -22.97
N ARG A 176 -13.54 -7.52 -22.13
CA ARG A 176 -14.76 -6.76 -21.91
C ARG A 176 -14.48 -5.58 -20.99
N ILE A 177 -14.40 -4.38 -21.55
CA ILE A 177 -14.21 -3.12 -20.84
C ILE A 177 -15.52 -2.33 -20.88
N LEU A 178 -16.12 -2.09 -19.73
CA LEU A 178 -17.41 -1.38 -19.59
C LEU A 178 -17.22 0.10 -19.29
N SER A 179 -16.20 0.45 -18.49
CA SER A 179 -15.84 1.84 -18.22
C SER A 179 -14.35 1.99 -17.87
N ILE A 180 -13.84 3.18 -18.08
CA ILE A 180 -12.46 3.54 -17.78
C ILE A 180 -12.44 4.73 -16.83
N THR A 181 -11.66 4.65 -15.75
CA THR A 181 -11.34 5.77 -14.88
C THR A 181 -9.87 6.14 -15.02
N ALA A 182 -9.59 7.34 -15.51
CA ALA A 182 -8.25 7.87 -15.76
C ALA A 182 -7.90 9.03 -14.82
N ASP A 183 -6.61 9.41 -14.76
CA ASP A 183 -6.25 10.76 -14.30
C ASP A 183 -6.27 11.77 -15.47
N ASN A 184 -5.96 13.01 -15.12
CA ASN A 184 -5.90 14.07 -16.13
C ASN A 184 -4.52 14.17 -16.81
N GLY A 185 -3.80 13.05 -16.92
CA GLY A 185 -2.55 12.99 -17.66
C GLY A 185 -2.73 13.33 -19.14
N SER A 186 -1.72 13.93 -19.76
CA SER A 186 -1.76 14.27 -21.18
C SER A 186 -1.95 13.04 -22.07
N GLU A 187 -1.50 11.89 -21.62
CA GLU A 187 -1.62 10.60 -22.29
C GLU A 187 -3.06 10.06 -22.33
N PHE A 188 -3.94 10.54 -21.46
CA PHE A 188 -5.34 10.08 -21.37
C PHE A 188 -6.35 11.07 -21.97
N LYS A 189 -5.90 12.22 -22.47
CA LYS A 189 -6.81 13.26 -22.99
C LYS A 189 -7.58 12.88 -24.25
N ARG A 190 -7.11 11.87 -24.96
CA ARG A 190 -7.67 11.44 -26.25
C ARG A 190 -8.32 10.06 -26.18
N LEU A 191 -8.68 9.58 -24.97
CA LEU A 191 -9.35 8.29 -24.80
C LEU A 191 -10.69 8.19 -25.54
N SER A 192 -11.41 9.31 -25.69
CA SER A 192 -12.69 9.40 -26.41
C SER A 192 -12.57 9.09 -27.91
N GLU A 193 -11.37 9.06 -28.47
CA GLU A 193 -11.18 8.64 -29.87
C GLU A 193 -11.34 7.13 -30.09
N VAL A 194 -11.15 6.35 -29.03
CA VAL A 194 -11.14 4.86 -29.10
C VAL A 194 -12.13 4.20 -28.15
N PHE A 195 -12.69 4.95 -27.21
CA PHE A 195 -13.65 4.44 -26.22
C PHE A 195 -14.80 5.43 -26.01
N PRO A 196 -16.07 4.97 -25.80
CA PRO A 196 -17.21 5.84 -25.63
C PRO A 196 -17.04 6.85 -24.49
N GLU A 197 -17.20 8.13 -24.77
CA GLU A 197 -16.97 9.23 -23.83
C GLU A 197 -17.86 9.15 -22.59
N GLU A 198 -19.09 8.66 -22.75
CA GLU A 198 -20.07 8.47 -21.67
C GLU A 198 -19.59 7.48 -20.59
N HIS A 199 -18.61 6.64 -20.90
CA HIS A 199 -18.05 5.62 -20.00
C HIS A 199 -16.61 5.94 -19.55
N ILE A 200 -16.11 7.14 -19.84
CA ILE A 200 -14.80 7.61 -19.39
C ILE A 200 -14.98 8.61 -18.25
N TYR A 201 -14.31 8.37 -17.12
CA TYR A 201 -14.35 9.21 -15.94
C TYR A 201 -12.94 9.69 -15.57
N TYR A 202 -12.80 10.94 -15.20
CA TYR A 202 -11.52 11.54 -14.83
C TYR A 202 -11.50 11.89 -13.34
N ALA A 203 -10.45 11.41 -12.65
CA ALA A 203 -10.20 11.74 -11.25
C ALA A 203 -9.79 13.21 -11.09
N HIS A 204 -10.02 13.78 -9.90
CA HIS A 204 -9.59 15.14 -9.62
C HIS A 204 -8.06 15.27 -9.64
N ALA A 205 -7.59 16.46 -9.96
CA ALA A 205 -6.16 16.73 -9.94
C ALA A 205 -5.58 16.53 -8.54
N TYR A 206 -4.42 15.85 -8.47
CA TYR A 206 -3.72 15.51 -7.22
C TYR A 206 -4.51 14.64 -6.24
N SER A 207 -5.58 13.99 -6.67
CA SER A 207 -6.44 13.11 -5.87
C SER A 207 -6.14 11.62 -6.14
N SER A 208 -4.91 11.18 -5.91
CA SER A 208 -4.48 9.79 -6.18
C SER A 208 -5.30 8.74 -5.43
N TRP A 209 -5.88 9.09 -4.28
CA TRP A 209 -6.74 8.19 -3.48
C TRP A 209 -8.02 7.77 -4.20
N GLU A 210 -8.51 8.55 -5.16
CA GLU A 210 -9.70 8.22 -5.96
C GLU A 210 -9.45 7.03 -6.90
N ARG A 211 -8.17 6.73 -7.19
CA ARG A 211 -7.71 5.57 -7.96
C ARG A 211 -6.87 4.63 -7.11
N GLY A 212 -7.32 4.37 -5.89
CA GLY A 212 -6.59 3.57 -4.90
C GLY A 212 -6.29 2.14 -5.33
N SER A 213 -7.06 1.57 -6.28
CA SER A 213 -6.77 0.24 -6.85
C SER A 213 -5.45 0.26 -7.60
N ASN A 214 -5.29 1.19 -8.53
CA ASN A 214 -4.06 1.34 -9.31
C ASN A 214 -2.85 1.71 -8.44
N GLU A 215 -3.01 2.64 -7.51
CA GLU A 215 -1.89 3.08 -6.66
C GLU A 215 -1.27 1.90 -5.90
N ASN A 216 -2.10 1.05 -5.30
CA ASN A 216 -1.62 -0.11 -4.55
C ASN A 216 -0.93 -1.14 -5.43
N HIS A 217 -1.49 -1.44 -6.61
CA HIS A 217 -0.93 -2.44 -7.52
C HIS A 217 0.34 -1.93 -8.23
N ASN A 218 0.36 -0.67 -8.64
CA ASN A 218 1.53 -0.08 -9.29
C ASN A 218 2.76 -0.01 -8.37
N ARG A 219 2.57 -0.05 -7.05
CA ARG A 219 3.67 -0.20 -6.09
C ARG A 219 4.35 -1.57 -6.16
N LEU A 220 3.62 -2.60 -6.58
CA LEU A 220 4.18 -3.95 -6.73
C LEU A 220 4.97 -4.09 -8.04
N ILE A 221 4.63 -3.29 -9.06
CA ILE A 221 5.30 -3.27 -10.36
C ILE A 221 6.62 -2.48 -10.27
N ARG A 222 6.67 -1.41 -9.49
CA ARG A 222 7.84 -0.54 -9.29
C ARG A 222 8.84 -1.14 -8.30
#